data_a4a28ed3ae6af591faf40768db2ffbc9
#
_entry.id   a4a28ed3ae6af591faf40768db2ffbc9
#
_cell.length_a   1.000
_cell.length_b   1.000
_cell.length_c   1.000
_cell.angle_alpha   90.00
_cell.angle_beta   90.00
_cell.angle_gamma   90.00
#
_symmetry.space_group_name_H-M   'P 1'
#
loop_
_entity.id
_entity.type
_entity.pdbx_description
1 polymer ?
#
loop_
_entity_poly.entity_id
_entity_poly.type
_entity_poly.pdbx_seq_one_letter_code
_entity_poly.pdbx_strand_id
1 'polypeptide(L)' 'MSKELKIIKAKIKTRLIELDMTQAELAKQVPVSSSVISELLKCGKGSDSVKEKVTDVLGIENPWRNH' A
#
# COMPACT_ATOMS: atom_id res chain seq x y z
N MET A 1 3.18 -16.96 -0.83
CA MET A 1 3.49 -15.53 -0.61
C MET A 1 4.83 -15.40 0.08
N SER A 2 5.69 -14.51 -0.38
CA SER A 2 6.99 -14.33 0.25
C SER A 2 6.86 -13.68 1.63
N LYS A 3 7.83 -13.93 2.48
CA LYS A 3 7.87 -13.32 3.81
C LYS A 3 7.93 -11.79 3.71
N GLU A 4 8.63 -11.27 2.71
CA GLU A 4 8.76 -9.83 2.48
C GLU A 4 7.41 -9.19 2.15
N LEU A 5 6.61 -9.83 1.32
CA LEU A 5 5.27 -9.31 0.99
C LEU A 5 4.37 -9.27 2.21
N LYS A 6 4.47 -10.24 3.09
CA LYS A 6 3.70 -10.24 4.34
C LYS A 6 4.08 -9.07 5.24
N ILE A 7 5.37 -8.78 5.33
CA ILE A 7 5.87 -7.66 6.12
C ILE A 7 5.39 -6.33 5.55
N ILE A 8 5.48 -6.16 4.24
CA ILE A 8 5.03 -4.94 3.55
C ILE A 8 3.53 -4.73 3.77
N LYS A 9 2.75 -5.79 3.58
CA LYS A 9 1.31 -5.75 3.79
C LYS A 9 0.97 -5.34 5.23
N ALA A 10 1.68 -5.91 6.21
CA ALA A 10 1.47 -5.58 7.62
C ALA A 10 1.79 -4.12 7.89
N LYS A 11 2.86 -3.58 7.33
CA LYS A 11 3.22 -2.17 7.50
C LYS A 11 2.14 -1.25 6.96
N ILE A 12 1.64 -1.55 5.77
CA ILE A 12 0.58 -0.74 5.16
C ILE A 12 -0.70 -0.80 5.98
N LYS A 13 -1.11 -2.00 6.37
CA LYS A 13 -2.34 -2.18 7.17
C LYS A 13 -2.24 -1.48 8.53
N THR A 14 -1.10 -1.59 9.19
CA THR A 14 -0.87 -0.93 10.48
C THR A 14 -1.02 0.58 10.32
N ARG A 15 -0.42 1.14 9.28
CA ARG A 15 -0.52 2.58 9.05
C ARG A 15 -1.94 3.03 8.75
N LEU A 16 -2.69 2.22 8.00
CA LEU A 16 -4.11 2.51 7.75
C LEU A 16 -4.90 2.57 9.04
N ILE A 17 -4.64 1.64 9.95
CA ILE A 17 -5.29 1.61 11.25
C ILE A 17 -4.92 2.86 12.05
N GLU A 18 -3.66 3.25 12.07
CA GLU A 18 -3.20 4.44 12.76
C GLU A 18 -3.86 5.72 12.25
N LEU A 19 -4.13 5.78 10.94
CA LEU A 19 -4.76 6.92 10.29
C LEU A 19 -6.29 6.82 10.27
N ASP A 20 -6.83 5.73 10.79
CA ASP A 20 -8.27 5.44 10.75
C ASP A 20 -8.80 5.47 9.31
N MET A 21 -8.06 4.86 8.41
CA MET A 21 -8.33 4.88 6.97
C MET A 21 -8.57 3.46 6.45
N THR A 22 -9.56 3.32 5.55
CA THR A 22 -9.83 2.05 4.89
C THR A 22 -9.04 1.95 3.59
N GLN A 23 -8.94 0.73 3.05
CA GLN A 23 -8.32 0.53 1.74
C GLN A 23 -9.07 1.28 0.64
N ALA A 24 -10.40 1.37 0.75
CA ALA A 24 -11.22 2.11 -0.21
C ALA A 24 -10.88 3.61 -0.17
N GLU A 25 -10.69 4.15 1.03
CA GLU A 25 -10.30 5.56 1.19
C GLU A 25 -8.92 5.81 0.62
N LEU A 26 -7.99 4.90 0.85
CA LEU A 26 -6.64 4.99 0.28
C LEU A 26 -6.71 4.99 -1.24
N ALA A 27 -7.53 4.10 -1.82
CA ALA A 27 -7.71 4.03 -3.26
C ALA A 27 -8.22 5.34 -3.84
N LYS A 28 -9.11 6.02 -3.13
CA LYS A 28 -9.64 7.33 -3.57
C LYS A 28 -8.56 8.42 -3.55
N GLN A 29 -7.68 8.38 -2.59
CA GLN A 29 -6.63 9.39 -2.46
C GLN A 29 -5.47 9.20 -3.41
N VAL A 30 -5.17 7.97 -3.79
CA VAL A 30 -4.05 7.66 -4.69
C VAL A 30 -4.20 8.25 -6.10
N PRO A 31 -5.25 8.42 -6.87
CA PRO A 31 -6.52 7.74 -6.99
C PRO A 31 -6.46 6.53 -7.93
N VAL A 32 -6.88 5.41 -7.46
CA VAL A 32 -6.96 4.16 -8.23
C VAL A 32 -8.17 3.37 -7.75
N SER A 33 -8.48 2.26 -8.42
CA SER A 33 -9.56 1.40 -7.95
C SER A 33 -9.13 0.62 -6.71
N SER A 34 -10.09 0.20 -5.90
CA SER A 34 -9.80 -0.62 -4.72
C SER A 34 -9.17 -1.96 -5.10
N SER A 35 -9.48 -2.48 -6.30
CA SER A 35 -8.84 -3.71 -6.81
C SER A 35 -7.33 -3.53 -6.98
N VAL A 36 -6.90 -2.37 -7.44
CA VAL A 36 -5.47 -2.06 -7.60
C VAL A 36 -4.79 -2.08 -6.24
N ILE A 37 -5.40 -1.47 -5.23
CA ILE A 37 -4.86 -1.47 -3.88
C ILE A 37 -4.82 -2.90 -3.31
N SER A 38 -5.89 -3.66 -3.50
CA SER A 38 -5.93 -5.06 -3.03
C SER A 38 -4.83 -5.91 -3.65
N GLU A 39 -4.62 -5.79 -4.96
CA GLU A 39 -3.56 -6.53 -5.65
C GLU A 39 -2.18 -6.09 -5.21
N LEU A 40 -1.99 -4.79 -5.00
CA LEU A 40 -0.73 -4.26 -4.51
C LEU A 40 -0.37 -4.86 -3.16
N LEU A 41 -1.32 -4.94 -2.25
CA LEU A 41 -1.11 -5.49 -0.92
C LEU A 41 -0.97 -7.01 -0.93
N LYS A 42 -1.70 -7.68 -1.83
CA LYS A 42 -1.71 -9.14 -1.90
C LYS A 42 -0.47 -9.72 -2.59
N CYS A 43 -0.09 -9.12 -3.71
CA CYS A 43 0.94 -9.66 -4.59
C CYS A 43 2.09 -8.69 -4.88
N GLY A 44 2.01 -7.47 -4.40
CA GLY A 44 3.00 -6.45 -4.73
C GLY A 44 2.91 -5.96 -6.17
N LYS A 45 1.80 -6.25 -6.86
CA LYS A 45 1.59 -5.82 -8.24
C LYS A 45 1.11 -4.38 -8.29
N GLY A 46 1.81 -3.56 -9.04
CA GLY A 46 1.45 -2.17 -9.23
C GLY A 46 2.62 -1.41 -9.82
N SER A 47 2.34 -0.27 -10.43
CA SER A 47 3.40 0.58 -10.97
C SER A 47 4.15 1.25 -9.82
N ASP A 48 5.39 1.66 -10.08
CA ASP A 48 6.16 2.40 -9.10
C ASP A 48 5.47 3.70 -8.70
N SER A 49 4.79 4.35 -9.65
CA SER A 49 4.01 5.56 -9.37
C SER A 49 2.92 5.31 -8.33
N VAL A 50 2.19 4.22 -8.46
CA VAL A 50 1.13 3.86 -7.51
C VAL A 50 1.72 3.58 -6.14
N LYS A 51 2.82 2.83 -6.10
CA LYS A 51 3.50 2.50 -4.86
C LYS A 51 3.98 3.76 -4.13
N GLU A 52 4.57 4.70 -4.87
CA GLU A 52 5.02 5.96 -4.30
C GLU A 52 3.87 6.80 -3.77
N LYS A 53 2.76 6.88 -4.53
CA LYS A 53 1.60 7.63 -4.08
C LYS A 53 0.97 7.03 -2.84
N VAL A 54 0.90 5.72 -2.75
CA VAL A 54 0.39 5.03 -1.56
C VAL A 54 1.23 5.41 -0.34
N THR A 55 2.54 5.35 -0.46
CA THR A 55 3.42 5.69 0.66
C THR A 55 3.39 7.18 0.99
N ASP A 56 3.23 8.05 0.00
CA ASP A 56 3.06 9.49 0.21
C ASP A 56 1.80 9.78 1.02
N VAL A 57 0.68 9.16 0.65
CA VAL A 57 -0.59 9.33 1.36
C VAL A 57 -0.46 8.84 2.81
N LEU A 58 0.23 7.73 3.00
CA LEU A 58 0.41 7.13 4.32
C LEU A 58 1.52 7.79 5.14
N GLY A 59 2.38 8.58 4.51
CA GLY A 59 3.48 9.26 5.19
C GLY A 59 4.57 8.31 5.68
N ILE A 60 4.82 7.23 4.94
CA ILE A 60 5.85 6.24 5.29
C ILE A 60 6.85 6.11 4.15
N GLU A 61 7.99 5.50 4.45
CA GLU A 61 8.97 5.16 3.42
C GLU A 61 8.40 4.06 2.51
N ASN A 62 8.84 4.07 1.26
CA ASN A 62 8.39 3.08 0.29
C ASN A 62 9.01 1.71 0.62
N PRO A 63 8.23 0.76 1.17
CA PRO A 63 8.77 -0.53 1.58
C PRO A 63 9.13 -1.43 0.39
N TRP A 64 8.61 -1.13 -0.80
CA TRP A 64 8.91 -1.89 -2.00
C TRP A 64 10.27 -1.52 -2.60
N ARG A 65 10.81 -0.37 -2.22
CA ARG A 65 12.09 0.11 -2.73
C ARG A 65 13.30 -0.61 -2.15
N ASN A 66 13.15 -1.20 -1.00
CA ASN A 66 14.24 -1.77 -0.22
C ASN A 66 14.46 -3.26 -0.49
N HIS A 67 14.12 -3.73 -1.69
CA HIS A 67 14.28 -5.14 -2.05
C HIS A 67 15.29 -5.35 -3.14
#